data_251ec8dc4d060ced3e5fb29761e3e666
#
_entry.id   251ec8dc4d060ced3e5fb29761e3e666
#
_cell.length_a   1.000
_cell.length_b   1.000
_cell.length_c   1.000
_cell.angle_alpha   90.00
_cell.angle_beta   90.00
_cell.angle_gamma   90.00
#
_symmetry.space_group_name_H-M   'P 1'
#
loop_
_entity.id
_entity.type
_entity.pdbx_description
1 polymer ?
#
loop_
_entity_poly.entity_id
_entity_poly.type
_entity_poly.pdbx_seq_one_letter_code
_entity_poly.pdbx_strand_id
1 'polypeptide(L)'
;MNEFMALVREVWADSTFGVSPAELLTALAVFLVFAILRGLFTRFALGVLERLTKRTKTDLDDLLREALERPVKFFFLILGVFFALEVLPLSGLPAELADKVMRSLIAIGIFWSFYAASTPASMALRRFEDMLSPEIVGWLLTLLRWGIVLTGVATILQIWGIQIAPIIAGFGLFGVAVALGAQDLFKNLLGGVSILIERRFALGDWI
;
A
#
# COMPACT_ATOMS: atom_id res chain seq x y z
N MET A 1 38.22 27.97 26.31
CA MET A 1 37.94 26.60 25.87
C MET A 1 36.98 25.90 26.84
N ASN A 2 37.16 26.07 28.14
CA ASN A 2 36.27 25.46 29.16
C ASN A 2 34.84 26.05 29.20
N GLU A 3 34.68 27.37 28.97
CA GLU A 3 33.38 28.04 28.89
C GLU A 3 32.57 27.61 27.65
N PHE A 4 33.23 27.45 26.51
CA PHE A 4 32.58 26.92 25.31
C PHE A 4 32.10 25.48 25.50
N MET A 5 32.89 24.63 26.16
CA MET A 5 32.49 23.26 26.48
C MET A 5 31.37 23.20 27.52
N ALA A 6 31.31 24.18 28.47
CA ALA A 6 30.21 24.31 29.42
C ALA A 6 28.92 24.73 28.70
N LEU A 7 28.98 25.75 27.84
CA LEU A 7 27.86 26.20 27.01
C LEU A 7 27.33 25.10 26.09
N VAL A 8 28.23 24.35 25.42
CA VAL A 8 27.84 23.20 24.62
C VAL A 8 27.14 22.15 25.47
N ARG A 9 27.65 21.86 26.66
CA ARG A 9 27.05 20.89 27.58
C ARG A 9 25.68 21.38 28.13
N GLU A 10 25.51 22.66 28.37
CA GLU A 10 24.26 23.28 28.81
C GLU A 10 23.19 23.24 27.69
N VAL A 11 23.55 23.63 26.46
CA VAL A 11 22.67 23.52 25.27
C VAL A 11 22.32 22.07 24.98
N TRP A 12 23.25 21.12 25.21
CA TRP A 12 22.99 19.69 25.03
C TRP A 12 22.14 19.07 26.14
N ALA A 13 22.06 19.70 27.29
CA ALA A 13 21.21 19.28 28.40
C ALA A 13 19.85 19.98 28.42
N ASP A 14 19.69 21.07 27.66
CA ASP A 14 18.45 21.83 27.59
C ASP A 14 17.46 21.11 26.68
N SER A 15 16.45 20.48 27.27
CA SER A 15 15.45 19.68 26.59
C SER A 15 14.32 20.55 26.03
N THR A 16 14.32 20.82 24.74
CA THR A 16 13.15 21.37 24.06
C THR A 16 12.16 20.21 23.79
N PHE A 17 10.95 20.28 24.33
CA PHE A 17 9.95 19.18 24.30
C PHE A 17 10.35 17.88 25.03
N GLY A 18 11.25 17.93 26.02
CA GLY A 18 11.71 16.75 26.74
C GLY A 18 12.73 15.88 25.99
N VAL A 19 13.24 16.36 24.87
CA VAL A 19 14.22 15.64 24.01
C VAL A 19 15.53 16.42 24.02
N SER A 20 16.63 15.76 24.38
CA SER A 20 17.96 16.38 24.34
C SER A 20 18.51 16.45 22.90
N PRO A 21 19.36 17.44 22.57
CA PRO A 21 20.02 17.49 21.27
C PRO A 21 20.84 16.25 20.94
N ALA A 22 21.38 15.56 21.95
CA ALA A 22 22.08 14.29 21.79
C ALA A 22 21.15 13.15 21.31
N GLU A 23 19.93 13.09 21.85
CA GLU A 23 18.92 12.10 21.41
C GLU A 23 18.44 12.39 20.00
N LEU A 24 18.27 13.68 19.62
CA LEU A 24 17.95 14.05 18.25
C LEU A 24 19.04 13.65 17.27
N LEU A 25 20.32 13.86 17.61
CA LEU A 25 21.45 13.44 16.78
C LEU A 25 21.55 11.92 16.66
N THR A 26 21.30 11.19 17.75
CA THR A 26 21.29 9.71 17.71
C THR A 26 20.12 9.19 16.88
N ALA A 27 18.93 9.76 17.03
CA ALA A 27 17.77 9.40 16.21
C ALA A 27 18.03 9.68 14.72
N LEU A 28 18.60 10.84 14.40
CA LEU A 28 18.99 11.20 13.03
C LEU A 28 20.05 10.23 12.48
N ALA A 29 21.07 9.88 13.27
CA ALA A 29 22.12 8.95 12.87
C ALA A 29 21.52 7.56 12.59
N VAL A 30 20.63 7.06 13.45
CA VAL A 30 19.91 5.80 13.25
C VAL A 30 19.10 5.84 11.95
N PHE A 31 18.31 6.90 11.73
CA PHE A 31 17.56 7.06 10.49
C PHE A 31 18.46 7.05 9.24
N LEU A 32 19.58 7.79 9.29
CA LEU A 32 20.54 7.85 8.16
C LEU A 32 21.17 6.49 7.85
N VAL A 33 21.49 5.69 8.88
CA VAL A 33 21.99 4.33 8.70
C VAL A 33 20.97 3.49 7.90
N PHE A 34 19.70 3.51 8.27
CA PHE A 34 18.66 2.80 7.54
C PHE A 34 18.46 3.37 6.14
N ALA A 35 18.51 4.71 5.98
CA ALA A 35 18.37 5.36 4.69
C ALA A 35 19.51 5.01 3.72
N ILE A 36 20.74 4.86 4.21
CA ILE A 36 21.90 4.45 3.40
C ILE A 36 21.80 2.95 3.08
N LEU A 37 21.48 2.12 4.05
CA LEU A 37 21.40 0.67 3.91
C LEU A 37 20.17 0.18 3.14
N ARG A 38 19.16 1.05 2.90
CA ARG A 38 17.90 0.68 2.22
C ARG A 38 18.10 -0.08 0.91
N GLY A 39 19.13 0.29 0.13
CA GLY A 39 19.43 -0.36 -1.14
C GLY A 39 19.93 -1.80 -0.98
N LEU A 40 20.75 -2.06 0.05
CA LEU A 40 21.24 -3.40 0.37
C LEU A 40 20.10 -4.30 0.85
N PHE A 41 19.29 -3.81 1.79
CA PHE A 41 18.13 -4.53 2.31
C PHE A 41 17.09 -4.82 1.22
N THR A 42 16.83 -3.86 0.33
CA THR A 42 15.92 -4.06 -0.80
C THR A 42 16.39 -5.19 -1.71
N ARG A 43 17.68 -5.24 -2.03
CA ARG A 43 18.25 -6.33 -2.83
C ARG A 43 18.09 -7.68 -2.14
N PHE A 44 18.30 -7.72 -0.83
CA PHE A 44 18.11 -8.93 -0.04
C PHE A 44 16.63 -9.37 -0.04
N ALA A 45 15.70 -8.46 0.28
CA ALA A 45 14.27 -8.76 0.35
C ALA A 45 13.72 -9.23 -1.02
N LEU A 46 14.06 -8.51 -2.10
CA LEU A 46 13.66 -8.91 -3.45
C LEU A 46 14.33 -10.21 -3.90
N GLY A 47 15.57 -10.48 -3.48
CA GLY A 47 16.25 -11.75 -3.72
C GLY A 47 15.59 -12.94 -3.01
N VAL A 48 15.02 -12.72 -1.81
CA VAL A 48 14.20 -13.74 -1.12
C VAL A 48 12.90 -13.96 -1.87
N LEU A 49 12.22 -12.88 -2.29
CA LEU A 49 11.00 -12.97 -3.09
C LEU A 49 11.24 -13.77 -4.37
N GLU A 50 12.31 -13.45 -5.11
CA GLU A 50 12.71 -14.16 -6.33
C GLU A 50 12.97 -15.65 -6.10
N ARG A 51 13.55 -16.04 -4.95
CA ARG A 51 13.76 -17.45 -4.60
C ARG A 51 12.44 -18.19 -4.35
N LEU A 52 11.44 -17.50 -3.80
CA LEU A 52 10.12 -18.06 -3.53
C LEU A 52 9.30 -18.21 -4.83
N THR A 53 9.48 -17.28 -5.78
CA THR A 53 8.77 -17.27 -7.07
C THR A 53 9.45 -18.09 -8.16
N LYS A 54 10.70 -18.51 -7.99
CA LYS A 54 11.48 -19.32 -8.98
C LYS A 54 10.82 -20.60 -9.46
N ARG A 55 9.69 -21.00 -8.88
CA ARG A 55 8.88 -22.13 -9.37
C ARG A 55 8.03 -21.78 -10.59
N THR A 56 7.81 -20.51 -10.86
CA THR A 56 7.02 -20.01 -12.00
C THR A 56 7.93 -19.14 -12.87
N LYS A 57 8.53 -19.72 -13.91
CA LYS A 57 9.31 -18.98 -14.93
C LYS A 57 8.35 -18.18 -15.81
N THR A 58 7.89 -17.05 -15.32
CA THR A 58 6.99 -16.17 -16.06
C THR A 58 7.52 -14.74 -16.00
N ASP A 59 7.38 -13.99 -17.09
CA ASP A 59 7.72 -12.56 -17.19
C ASP A 59 7.03 -11.71 -16.10
N LEU A 60 6.01 -12.27 -15.43
CA LEU A 60 5.30 -11.67 -14.29
C LEU A 60 6.19 -11.48 -13.06
N ASP A 61 7.17 -12.35 -12.84
CA ASP A 61 8.04 -12.30 -11.66
C ASP A 61 8.97 -11.08 -11.73
N ASP A 62 9.51 -10.81 -12.92
CA ASP A 62 10.38 -9.64 -13.16
C ASP A 62 9.59 -8.33 -13.03
N LEU A 63 8.37 -8.29 -13.56
CA LEU A 63 7.49 -7.13 -13.46
C LEU A 63 7.03 -6.88 -12.02
N LEU A 64 6.73 -7.94 -11.26
CA LEU A 64 6.36 -7.82 -9.86
C LEU A 64 7.54 -7.31 -9.03
N ARG A 65 8.75 -7.78 -9.32
CA ARG A 65 9.98 -7.31 -8.69
C ARG A 65 10.21 -5.83 -8.96
N GLU A 66 10.09 -5.40 -10.22
CA GLU A 66 10.25 -4.00 -10.61
C GLU A 66 9.19 -3.11 -9.94
N ALA A 67 7.92 -3.54 -9.95
CA ALA A 67 6.82 -2.82 -9.33
C ALA A 67 6.99 -2.66 -7.81
N LEU A 68 7.47 -3.71 -7.12
CA LEU A 68 7.62 -3.71 -5.66
C LEU A 68 8.94 -3.10 -5.17
N GLU A 69 9.91 -2.85 -6.03
CA GLU A 69 11.22 -2.31 -5.62
C GLU A 69 11.09 -0.97 -4.87
N ARG A 70 10.26 -0.06 -5.37
CA ARG A 70 10.04 1.25 -4.74
C ARG A 70 9.28 1.15 -3.41
N PRO A 71 8.15 0.43 -3.32
CA PRO A 71 7.47 0.19 -2.04
C PRO A 71 8.37 -0.49 -0.99
N VAL A 72 9.15 -1.49 -1.38
CA VAL A 72 10.08 -2.17 -0.45
C VAL A 72 11.14 -1.21 0.07
N LYS A 73 11.74 -0.35 -0.77
CA LYS A 73 12.64 0.72 -0.32
C LYS A 73 11.98 1.66 0.69
N PHE A 74 10.70 1.94 0.51
CA PHE A 74 9.92 2.79 1.41
C PHE A 74 9.71 2.13 2.77
N PHE A 75 9.43 0.83 2.83
CA PHE A 75 9.33 0.10 4.11
C PHE A 75 10.63 0.14 4.91
N PHE A 76 11.78 0.11 4.27
CA PHE A 76 13.06 0.27 4.98
C PHE A 76 13.27 1.68 5.53
N LEU A 77 12.74 2.70 4.84
CA LEU A 77 12.71 4.05 5.42
C LEU A 77 11.77 4.14 6.62
N ILE A 78 10.60 3.48 6.56
CA ILE A 78 9.67 3.39 7.70
C ILE A 78 10.34 2.72 8.90
N LEU A 79 11.09 1.63 8.69
CA LEU A 79 11.87 0.99 9.74
C LEU A 79 12.92 1.96 10.33
N GLY A 80 13.58 2.74 9.50
CA GLY A 80 14.50 3.78 9.97
C GLY A 80 13.81 4.83 10.83
N VAL A 81 12.62 5.29 10.43
CA VAL A 81 11.80 6.22 11.22
C VAL A 81 11.36 5.56 12.53
N PHE A 82 10.93 4.30 12.49
CA PHE A 82 10.52 3.55 13.69
C PHE A 82 11.64 3.50 14.72
N PHE A 83 12.83 3.04 14.34
CA PHE A 83 13.96 2.97 15.27
C PHE A 83 14.47 4.34 15.70
N ALA A 84 14.37 5.36 14.85
CA ALA A 84 14.70 6.72 15.23
C ALA A 84 13.72 7.28 16.28
N LEU A 85 12.43 6.97 16.16
CA LEU A 85 11.41 7.38 17.14
C LEU A 85 11.56 6.64 18.48
N GLU A 86 11.99 5.37 18.46
CA GLU A 86 12.22 4.57 19.67
C GLU A 86 13.37 5.10 20.53
N VAL A 87 14.34 5.78 19.91
CA VAL A 87 15.45 6.45 20.62
C VAL A 87 14.98 7.72 21.34
N LEU A 88 13.89 8.33 20.91
CA LEU A 88 13.40 9.59 21.45
C LEU A 88 12.45 9.32 22.62
N PRO A 89 12.68 9.92 23.82
CA PRO A 89 11.79 9.77 24.98
C PRO A 89 10.52 10.62 24.81
N LEU A 90 9.78 10.38 23.72
CA LEU A 90 8.55 11.11 23.42
C LEU A 90 7.46 10.75 24.43
N SER A 91 6.75 11.77 24.95
CA SER A 91 5.63 11.58 25.85
C SER A 91 4.49 12.55 25.54
N GLY A 92 3.27 12.18 25.90
CA GLY A 92 2.08 13.02 25.65
C GLY A 92 1.77 13.21 24.17
N LEU A 93 1.44 14.42 23.77
CA LEU A 93 1.01 14.79 22.42
C LEU A 93 2.05 14.45 21.33
N PRO A 94 3.35 14.70 21.47
CA PRO A 94 4.36 14.28 20.52
C PRO A 94 4.40 12.77 20.27
N ALA A 95 4.25 11.95 21.31
CA ALA A 95 4.21 10.50 21.19
C ALA A 95 2.96 10.02 20.41
N GLU A 96 1.80 10.60 20.68
CA GLU A 96 0.56 10.30 19.95
C GLU A 96 0.66 10.67 18.47
N LEU A 97 1.24 11.83 18.18
CA LEU A 97 1.44 12.27 16.80
C LEU A 97 2.44 11.35 16.08
N ALA A 98 3.54 10.98 16.73
CA ALA A 98 4.53 10.06 16.18
C ALA A 98 3.90 8.69 15.87
N ASP A 99 3.06 8.16 16.75
CA ASP A 99 2.33 6.90 16.51
C ASP A 99 1.36 7.02 15.32
N LYS A 100 0.56 8.09 15.26
CA LYS A 100 -0.34 8.33 14.11
C LYS A 100 0.41 8.47 12.80
N VAL A 101 1.51 9.20 12.78
CA VAL A 101 2.37 9.35 11.60
C VAL A 101 2.95 8.00 11.21
N MET A 102 3.48 7.22 12.16
CA MET A 102 4.03 5.90 11.89
C MET A 102 2.99 4.95 11.28
N ARG A 103 1.81 4.87 11.89
CA ARG A 103 0.69 4.06 11.33
C ARG A 103 0.30 4.52 9.94
N SER A 104 0.28 5.85 9.71
CA SER A 104 -0.02 6.41 8.37
C SER A 104 1.04 6.04 7.34
N LEU A 105 2.33 6.09 7.69
CA LEU A 105 3.42 5.68 6.81
C LEU A 105 3.33 4.19 6.45
N ILE A 106 3.02 3.34 7.43
CA ILE A 106 2.82 1.89 7.21
C ILE A 106 1.62 1.68 6.27
N ALA A 107 0.49 2.35 6.51
CA ALA A 107 -0.68 2.26 5.65
C ALA A 107 -0.36 2.69 4.22
N ILE A 108 0.32 3.83 4.03
CA ILE A 108 0.78 4.30 2.71
C ILE A 108 1.65 3.23 2.05
N GLY A 109 2.61 2.64 2.76
CA GLY A 109 3.48 1.60 2.21
C GLY A 109 2.72 0.37 1.74
N ILE A 110 1.74 -0.09 2.52
CA ILE A 110 0.89 -1.25 2.20
C ILE A 110 0.05 -0.95 0.95
N PHE A 111 -0.72 0.15 0.96
CA PHE A 111 -1.60 0.49 -0.17
C PHE A 111 -0.81 0.85 -1.43
N TRP A 112 0.37 1.48 -1.28
CA TRP A 112 1.27 1.68 -2.41
C TRP A 112 1.77 0.36 -3.01
N SER A 113 2.08 -0.64 -2.16
CA SER A 113 2.47 -1.98 -2.64
C SER A 113 1.34 -2.65 -3.42
N PHE A 114 0.09 -2.57 -2.94
CA PHE A 114 -1.07 -3.08 -3.69
C PHE A 114 -1.28 -2.34 -5.00
N TYR A 115 -1.17 -1.00 -4.99
CA TYR A 115 -1.26 -0.20 -6.20
C TYR A 115 -0.16 -0.56 -7.21
N ALA A 116 1.08 -0.69 -6.77
CA ALA A 116 2.19 -1.09 -7.61
C ALA A 116 2.01 -2.50 -8.20
N ALA A 117 1.54 -3.46 -7.38
CA ALA A 117 1.25 -4.83 -7.80
C ALA A 117 0.08 -4.93 -8.78
N SER A 118 -0.79 -3.93 -8.87
CA SER A 118 -1.88 -3.91 -9.87
C SER A 118 -1.39 -3.87 -11.32
N THR A 119 -0.17 -3.34 -11.56
CA THR A 119 0.41 -3.27 -12.90
C THR A 119 0.79 -4.66 -13.45
N PRO A 120 1.59 -5.49 -12.76
CA PRO A 120 1.84 -6.86 -13.21
C PRO A 120 0.57 -7.73 -13.21
N ALA A 121 -0.38 -7.49 -12.31
CA ALA A 121 -1.67 -8.17 -12.33
C ALA A 121 -2.43 -7.93 -13.65
N SER A 122 -2.29 -6.75 -14.27
CA SER A 122 -2.87 -6.46 -15.58
C SER A 122 -2.36 -7.36 -16.68
N MET A 123 -1.07 -7.66 -16.67
CA MET A 123 -0.47 -8.55 -17.66
C MET A 123 -0.87 -10.02 -17.48
N ALA A 124 -1.11 -10.43 -16.22
CA ALA A 124 -1.69 -11.73 -15.94
C ALA A 124 -3.11 -11.86 -16.51
N LEU A 125 -3.91 -10.79 -16.40
CA LEU A 125 -5.26 -10.71 -16.96
C LEU A 125 -5.26 -10.68 -18.49
N ARG A 126 -4.21 -10.16 -19.12
CA ARG A 126 -4.07 -10.16 -20.60
C ARG A 126 -3.98 -11.58 -21.19
N ARG A 127 -3.63 -12.61 -20.41
CA ARG A 127 -3.72 -14.01 -20.84
C ARG A 127 -5.17 -14.47 -21.11
N PHE A 128 -6.15 -13.69 -20.62
CA PHE A 128 -7.58 -13.91 -20.89
C PHE A 128 -8.12 -12.96 -21.97
N GLU A 129 -7.24 -12.29 -22.75
CA GLU A 129 -7.64 -11.36 -23.84
C GLU A 129 -8.46 -12.03 -24.93
N ASP A 130 -8.38 -13.35 -25.08
CA ASP A 130 -9.28 -14.12 -25.95
C ASP A 130 -10.76 -14.08 -25.50
N MET A 131 -11.03 -13.72 -24.25
CA MET A 131 -12.37 -13.64 -23.66
C MET A 131 -12.80 -12.22 -23.28
N LEU A 132 -11.87 -11.29 -23.07
CA LEU A 132 -12.13 -9.94 -22.58
C LEU A 132 -11.43 -8.91 -23.48
N SER A 133 -12.16 -7.90 -23.95
CA SER A 133 -11.52 -6.82 -24.73
C SER A 133 -10.52 -6.03 -23.85
N PRO A 134 -9.42 -5.51 -24.45
CA PRO A 134 -8.42 -4.73 -23.73
C PRO A 134 -9.00 -3.53 -22.94
N GLU A 135 -10.10 -2.96 -23.47
CA GLU A 135 -10.80 -1.85 -22.84
C GLU A 135 -11.44 -2.26 -21.51
N ILE A 136 -12.07 -3.44 -21.46
CA ILE A 136 -12.69 -3.97 -20.25
C ILE A 136 -11.62 -4.24 -19.18
N VAL A 137 -10.49 -4.83 -19.55
CA VAL A 137 -9.36 -5.05 -18.66
C VAL A 137 -8.83 -3.71 -18.10
N GLY A 138 -8.67 -2.71 -18.96
CA GLY A 138 -8.26 -1.36 -18.55
C GLY A 138 -9.23 -0.72 -17.54
N TRP A 139 -10.53 -0.86 -17.78
CA TRP A 139 -11.57 -0.37 -16.87
C TRP A 139 -11.53 -1.06 -15.52
N LEU A 140 -11.44 -2.39 -15.48
CA LEU A 140 -11.35 -3.17 -14.25
C LEU A 140 -10.14 -2.79 -13.40
N LEU A 141 -8.98 -2.60 -14.04
CA LEU A 141 -7.77 -2.15 -13.36
C LEU A 141 -7.91 -0.73 -12.79
N THR A 142 -8.54 0.16 -13.55
CA THR A 142 -8.81 1.52 -13.08
C THR A 142 -9.73 1.50 -11.85
N LEU A 143 -10.78 0.70 -11.86
CA LEU A 143 -11.67 0.51 -10.71
C LEU A 143 -10.91 -0.09 -9.50
N LEU A 144 -10.09 -1.12 -9.74
CA LEU A 144 -9.25 -1.72 -8.70
C LEU A 144 -8.30 -0.68 -8.07
N ARG A 145 -7.62 0.13 -8.88
CA ARG A 145 -6.71 1.18 -8.42
C ARG A 145 -7.44 2.25 -7.60
N TRP A 146 -8.60 2.70 -8.07
CA TRP A 146 -9.42 3.62 -7.30
C TRP A 146 -9.88 3.01 -5.98
N GLY A 147 -10.29 1.74 -5.96
CA GLY A 147 -10.63 1.01 -4.74
C GLY A 147 -9.47 0.97 -3.74
N ILE A 148 -8.25 0.66 -4.20
CA ILE A 148 -7.04 0.66 -3.37
C ILE A 148 -6.77 2.04 -2.79
N VAL A 149 -6.81 3.09 -3.62
CA VAL A 149 -6.55 4.48 -3.18
C VAL A 149 -7.60 4.94 -2.18
N LEU A 150 -8.89 4.73 -2.47
CA LEU A 150 -9.98 5.13 -1.57
C LEU A 150 -9.90 4.41 -0.22
N THR A 151 -9.61 3.11 -0.22
CA THR A 151 -9.43 2.34 1.02
C THR A 151 -8.20 2.82 1.80
N GLY A 152 -7.09 3.13 1.12
CA GLY A 152 -5.90 3.69 1.73
C GLY A 152 -6.16 5.06 2.38
N VAL A 153 -6.83 5.96 1.66
CA VAL A 153 -7.22 7.28 2.20
C VAL A 153 -8.16 7.12 3.40
N ALA A 154 -9.18 6.25 3.30
CA ALA A 154 -10.09 5.97 4.39
C ALA A 154 -9.36 5.43 5.63
N THR A 155 -8.40 4.54 5.46
CA THR A 155 -7.56 4.01 6.55
C THR A 155 -6.77 5.12 7.24
N ILE A 156 -6.16 6.02 6.47
CA ILE A 156 -5.41 7.17 7.02
C ILE A 156 -6.35 8.10 7.80
N LEU A 157 -7.51 8.45 7.23
CA LEU A 157 -8.49 9.28 7.91
C LEU A 157 -8.92 8.68 9.26
N GLN A 158 -9.11 7.36 9.30
CA GLN A 158 -9.45 6.64 10.53
C GLN A 158 -8.34 6.68 11.58
N ILE A 159 -7.07 6.58 11.18
CA ILE A 159 -5.91 6.74 12.08
C ILE A 159 -5.93 8.13 12.73
N TRP A 160 -6.34 9.15 12.00
CA TRP A 160 -6.45 10.53 12.50
C TRP A 160 -7.76 10.81 13.27
N GLY A 161 -8.59 9.77 13.49
CA GLY A 161 -9.82 9.86 14.29
C GLY A 161 -11.03 10.37 13.51
N ILE A 162 -10.95 10.50 12.20
CA ILE A 162 -12.08 10.87 11.36
C ILE A 162 -12.97 9.65 11.17
N GLN A 163 -14.25 9.78 11.51
CA GLN A 163 -15.22 8.71 11.33
C GLN A 163 -15.55 8.51 9.85
N ILE A 164 -15.07 7.41 9.28
CA ILE A 164 -15.32 7.06 7.87
C ILE A 164 -16.61 6.26 7.67
N ALA A 165 -17.21 5.73 8.74
CA ALA A 165 -18.42 4.92 8.65
C ALA A 165 -19.58 5.60 7.90
N PRO A 166 -19.91 6.90 8.12
CA PRO A 166 -20.93 7.59 7.34
C PRO A 166 -20.59 7.70 5.85
N ILE A 167 -19.30 7.86 5.52
CA ILE A 167 -18.83 7.95 4.14
C ILE A 167 -19.00 6.60 3.44
N ILE A 168 -18.58 5.51 4.11
CA ILE A 168 -18.72 4.14 3.59
C ILE A 168 -20.21 3.79 3.43
N ALA A 169 -21.05 4.16 4.39
CA ALA A 169 -22.49 3.95 4.29
C ALA A 169 -23.11 4.68 3.07
N GLY A 170 -22.68 5.92 2.81
CA GLY A 170 -23.10 6.68 1.63
C GLY A 170 -22.68 6.01 0.32
N PHE A 171 -21.42 5.56 0.23
CA PHE A 171 -20.95 4.78 -0.93
C PHE A 171 -21.69 3.45 -1.07
N GLY A 172 -22.00 2.78 0.05
CA GLY A 172 -22.79 1.55 0.06
C GLY A 172 -24.19 1.77 -0.52
N LEU A 173 -24.86 2.84 -0.11
CA LEU A 173 -26.19 3.20 -0.64
C LEU A 173 -26.14 3.54 -2.13
N PHE A 174 -25.12 4.31 -2.56
CA PHE A 174 -24.88 4.58 -3.97
C PHE A 174 -24.62 3.28 -4.75
N GLY A 175 -23.82 2.35 -4.21
CA GLY A 175 -23.57 1.03 -4.80
C GLY A 175 -24.85 0.21 -4.97
N VAL A 176 -25.77 0.24 -4.00
CA VAL A 176 -27.09 -0.40 -4.11
C VAL A 176 -27.90 0.23 -5.25
N ALA A 177 -27.92 1.56 -5.36
CA ALA A 177 -28.64 2.24 -6.44
C ALA A 177 -28.10 1.84 -7.84
N VAL A 178 -26.77 1.79 -7.99
CA VAL A 178 -26.11 1.34 -9.22
C VAL A 178 -26.43 -0.15 -9.49
N ALA A 179 -26.40 -1.01 -8.47
CA ALA A 179 -26.70 -2.45 -8.61
C ALA A 179 -28.15 -2.68 -9.05
N LEU A 180 -29.10 -1.92 -8.51
CA LEU A 180 -30.50 -1.96 -8.93
C LEU A 180 -30.67 -1.49 -10.38
N GLY A 181 -29.97 -0.42 -10.78
CA GLY A 181 -29.97 0.05 -12.17
C GLY A 181 -29.35 -0.93 -13.17
N ALA A 182 -28.38 -1.72 -12.73
CA ALA A 182 -27.71 -2.73 -13.56
C ALA A 182 -28.33 -4.13 -13.44
N GLN A 183 -29.41 -4.31 -12.67
CA GLN A 183 -29.99 -5.63 -12.35
C GLN A 183 -30.31 -6.48 -13.58
N ASP A 184 -30.89 -5.86 -14.61
CA ASP A 184 -31.30 -6.60 -15.82
C ASP A 184 -30.08 -7.01 -16.68
N LEU A 185 -29.03 -6.18 -16.67
CA LEU A 185 -27.75 -6.55 -17.30
C LEU A 185 -27.17 -7.82 -16.65
N PHE A 186 -27.12 -7.84 -15.31
CA PHE A 186 -26.65 -9.02 -14.57
C PHE A 186 -27.50 -10.27 -14.79
N LYS A 187 -28.82 -10.13 -14.80
CA LYS A 187 -29.74 -11.26 -15.12
C LYS A 187 -29.45 -11.85 -16.50
N ASN A 188 -29.28 -10.99 -17.50
CA ASN A 188 -29.02 -11.43 -18.87
C ASN A 188 -27.63 -12.09 -18.99
N LEU A 189 -26.61 -11.53 -18.33
CA LEU A 189 -25.28 -12.15 -18.29
C LEU A 189 -25.31 -13.54 -17.61
N LEU A 190 -25.94 -13.63 -16.44
CA LEU A 190 -26.07 -14.91 -15.74
C LEU A 190 -26.88 -15.92 -16.54
N GLY A 191 -27.94 -15.49 -17.21
CA GLY A 191 -28.73 -16.33 -18.10
C GLY A 191 -27.87 -16.87 -19.26
N GLY A 192 -27.10 -16.03 -19.92
CA GLY A 192 -26.19 -16.44 -20.98
C GLY A 192 -25.11 -17.42 -20.50
N VAL A 193 -24.47 -17.12 -19.35
CA VAL A 193 -23.48 -18.02 -18.75
C VAL A 193 -24.10 -19.37 -18.36
N SER A 194 -25.33 -19.38 -17.80
CA SER A 194 -26.05 -20.61 -17.46
C SER A 194 -26.29 -21.50 -18.67
N ILE A 195 -26.71 -20.91 -19.79
CA ILE A 195 -26.92 -21.63 -21.06
C ILE A 195 -25.60 -22.27 -21.55
N LEU A 196 -24.48 -21.54 -21.46
CA LEU A 196 -23.18 -22.05 -21.87
C LEU A 196 -22.68 -23.18 -20.98
N ILE A 197 -22.88 -23.07 -19.64
CA ILE A 197 -22.47 -24.10 -18.68
C ILE A 197 -23.33 -25.37 -18.83
N GLU A 198 -24.63 -25.19 -18.92
CA GLU A 198 -25.58 -26.32 -19.01
C GLU A 198 -25.55 -26.99 -20.40
N ARG A 199 -24.93 -26.37 -21.39
CA ARG A 199 -24.85 -26.86 -22.78
C ARG A 199 -26.21 -27.32 -23.31
N ARG A 200 -27.30 -26.62 -22.95
CA ARG A 200 -28.66 -26.96 -23.38
C ARG A 200 -28.88 -26.83 -24.89
N PHE A 201 -28.04 -26.00 -25.54
CA PHE A 201 -28.08 -25.75 -26.96
C PHE A 201 -26.67 -25.83 -27.52
N ALA A 202 -26.51 -26.55 -28.63
CA ALA A 202 -25.24 -26.63 -29.39
C ALA A 202 -25.35 -25.83 -30.67
N LEU A 203 -24.19 -25.45 -31.24
CA LEU A 203 -24.14 -24.82 -32.56
C LEU A 203 -24.71 -25.77 -33.61
N GLY A 204 -25.85 -25.37 -34.22
CA GLY A 204 -26.58 -26.17 -35.20
C GLY A 204 -27.92 -26.72 -34.71
N ASP A 205 -28.28 -26.55 -33.45
CA ASP A 205 -29.60 -26.93 -32.94
C ASP A 205 -30.67 -25.95 -33.43
N TRP A 206 -31.80 -26.46 -33.81
CA TRP A 206 -33.02 -25.69 -34.12
C TRP A 206 -33.64 -25.25 -32.78
N ILE A 207 -33.81 -23.92 -32.60
CA ILE A 207 -34.40 -23.33 -31.42
C ILE A 207 -35.80 -22.79 -31.74
#